data_07970d26583e3f212f193709e7e1449a
#
_entry.id   07970d26583e3f212f193709e7e1449a
#
_cell.length_a   1.000
_cell.length_b   1.000
_cell.length_c   1.000
_cell.angle_alpha   90.00
_cell.angle_beta   90.00
_cell.angle_gamma   90.00
#
_symmetry.space_group_name_H-M   'P 1'
#
loop_
_entity.id
_entity.type
_entity.pdbx_description
1 polymer ?
#
loop_
_entity_poly.entity_id
_entity_poly.type
_entity_poly.pdbx_seq_one_letter_code
_entity_poly.pdbx_strand_id
1 'polypeptide(L)'
;ICQAGAEAAFAHTVQYTKDRKAFGKSINSFQNTRFKLAELRTEIDFCRTYLDRCMELQLEENLGVDAAAAAKYKISDMFSKVVDDCLQLHGGYGYMLEYPIARAYIDNRANRIYAGTNEIMKELISRTL
;
A
#
# COMPACT_ATOMS: atom_id res chain seq x y z
N ILE A 1 10.29 -2.41 -0.83
CA ILE A 1 9.40 -3.54 -0.49
C ILE A 1 7.96 -3.05 -0.45
N CYS A 2 7.56 -2.13 0.45
CA CYS A 2 6.16 -1.74 0.65
C CYS A 2 5.47 -1.22 -0.61
N GLN A 3 6.13 -0.35 -1.40
CA GLN A 3 5.57 0.19 -2.63
C GLN A 3 5.24 -0.94 -3.64
N ALA A 4 6.21 -1.82 -3.91
CA ALA A 4 6.00 -2.94 -4.83
C ALA A 4 4.94 -3.94 -4.31
N GLY A 5 4.90 -4.16 -2.98
CA GLY A 5 3.86 -4.98 -2.35
C GLY A 5 2.46 -4.40 -2.52
N ALA A 6 2.31 -3.08 -2.35
CA ALA A 6 1.04 -2.38 -2.56
C ALA A 6 0.58 -2.45 -4.03
N GLU A 7 1.50 -2.21 -4.96
CA GLU A 7 1.23 -2.30 -6.40
C GLU A 7 0.78 -3.72 -6.82
N ALA A 8 1.47 -4.75 -6.32
CA ALA A 8 1.14 -6.14 -6.59
C ALA A 8 -0.23 -6.52 -6.02
N ALA A 9 -0.49 -6.20 -4.73
CA ALA A 9 -1.76 -6.46 -4.08
C ALA A 9 -2.93 -5.77 -4.82
N PHE A 10 -2.73 -4.52 -5.22
CA PHE A 10 -3.71 -3.75 -5.98
C PHE A 10 -3.97 -4.39 -7.34
N ALA A 11 -2.93 -4.73 -8.12
CA ALA A 11 -3.08 -5.33 -9.45
C ALA A 11 -3.85 -6.66 -9.39
N HIS A 12 -3.51 -7.53 -8.43
CA HIS A 12 -4.23 -8.78 -8.19
C HIS A 12 -5.70 -8.54 -7.84
N THR A 13 -5.98 -7.53 -7.00
CA THR A 13 -7.34 -7.21 -6.59
C THR A 13 -8.16 -6.64 -7.73
N VAL A 14 -7.58 -5.79 -8.58
CA VAL A 14 -8.27 -5.28 -9.79
C VAL A 14 -8.69 -6.45 -10.68
N GLN A 15 -7.81 -7.42 -10.91
CA GLN A 15 -8.15 -8.60 -11.72
C GLN A 15 -9.24 -9.44 -11.03
N TYR A 16 -9.09 -9.73 -9.74
CA TYR A 16 -10.09 -10.46 -8.97
C TYR A 16 -11.49 -9.81 -9.07
N THR A 17 -11.57 -8.49 -8.94
CA THR A 17 -12.86 -7.76 -8.99
C THR A 17 -13.52 -7.81 -10.36
N LYS A 18 -12.75 -7.98 -11.44
CA LYS A 18 -13.28 -8.19 -12.80
C LYS A 18 -13.85 -9.61 -12.98
N ASP A 19 -13.19 -10.60 -12.40
CA ASP A 19 -13.54 -12.00 -12.59
C ASP A 19 -14.66 -12.46 -11.64
N ARG A 20 -14.65 -11.95 -10.41
CA ARG A 20 -15.63 -12.30 -9.37
C ARG A 20 -16.99 -11.67 -9.66
N LYS A 21 -18.02 -12.51 -9.64
CA LYS A 21 -19.43 -12.07 -9.81
C LYS A 21 -20.20 -12.14 -8.49
N ALA A 22 -21.04 -11.13 -8.26
CA ALA A 22 -22.03 -11.08 -7.20
C ALA A 22 -23.28 -10.36 -7.74
N PHE A 23 -24.46 -10.81 -7.35
CA PHE A 23 -25.71 -10.24 -7.80
C PHE A 23 -25.84 -10.15 -9.34
N GLY A 24 -25.34 -11.19 -10.04
CA GLY A 24 -25.43 -11.31 -11.50
C GLY A 24 -24.44 -10.49 -12.34
N LYS A 25 -23.52 -9.75 -11.71
CA LYS A 25 -22.52 -8.93 -12.42
C LYS A 25 -21.14 -8.95 -11.71
N SER A 26 -20.08 -8.52 -12.40
CA SER A 26 -18.74 -8.43 -11.79
C SER A 26 -18.74 -7.42 -10.65
N ILE A 27 -18.00 -7.69 -9.58
CA ILE A 27 -17.94 -6.75 -8.44
C ILE A 27 -17.26 -5.43 -8.81
N ASN A 28 -16.40 -5.42 -9.82
CA ASN A 28 -15.82 -4.19 -10.39
C ASN A 28 -16.87 -3.26 -11.00
N SER A 29 -18.06 -3.75 -11.36
CA SER A 29 -19.14 -2.93 -11.94
C SER A 29 -19.87 -2.07 -10.90
N PHE A 30 -19.74 -2.37 -9.62
CA PHE A 30 -20.36 -1.58 -8.56
C PHE A 30 -19.60 -0.27 -8.33
N GLN A 31 -20.36 0.84 -8.19
CA GLN A 31 -19.78 2.17 -8.00
C GLN A 31 -18.83 2.25 -6.80
N ASN A 32 -19.23 1.68 -5.66
CA ASN A 32 -18.40 1.66 -4.46
C ASN A 32 -17.04 0.99 -4.71
N THR A 33 -17.02 -0.16 -5.41
CA THR A 33 -15.78 -0.86 -5.76
C THR A 33 -14.89 0.00 -6.65
N ARG A 34 -15.46 0.64 -7.66
CA ARG A 34 -14.70 1.52 -8.57
C ARG A 34 -14.11 2.72 -7.85
N PHE A 35 -14.86 3.33 -6.95
CA PHE A 35 -14.37 4.48 -6.17
C PHE A 35 -13.23 4.05 -5.24
N LYS A 36 -13.39 2.93 -4.54
CA LYS A 36 -12.35 2.38 -3.68
C LYS A 36 -11.06 2.07 -4.47
N LEU A 37 -11.17 1.43 -5.63
CA LEU A 37 -10.01 1.17 -6.49
C LEU A 37 -9.35 2.45 -6.99
N ALA A 38 -10.12 3.48 -7.33
CA ALA A 38 -9.59 4.78 -7.75
C ALA A 38 -8.82 5.47 -6.61
N GLU A 39 -9.36 5.47 -5.39
CA GLU A 39 -8.69 6.00 -4.19
C GLU A 39 -7.36 5.29 -3.94
N LEU A 40 -7.36 3.96 -3.94
CA LEU A 40 -6.16 3.16 -3.71
C LEU A 40 -5.08 3.41 -4.77
N ARG A 41 -5.50 3.46 -6.04
CA ARG A 41 -4.58 3.75 -7.15
C ARG A 41 -3.92 5.12 -6.97
N THR A 42 -4.71 6.12 -6.62
CA THR A 42 -4.20 7.47 -6.40
C THR A 42 -3.16 7.51 -5.27
N GLU A 43 -3.44 6.89 -4.13
CA GLU A 43 -2.50 6.82 -3.00
C GLU A 43 -1.18 6.11 -3.39
N ILE A 44 -1.27 5.00 -4.14
CA ILE A 44 -0.10 4.26 -4.63
C ILE A 44 0.75 5.15 -5.55
N ASP A 45 0.14 5.86 -6.48
CA ASP A 45 0.84 6.72 -7.44
C ASP A 45 1.51 7.93 -6.76
N PHE A 46 0.86 8.55 -5.76
CA PHE A 46 1.48 9.60 -4.94
C PHE A 46 2.72 9.08 -4.19
N CYS A 47 2.60 7.92 -3.56
CA CYS A 47 3.72 7.30 -2.84
C CYS A 47 4.85 6.90 -3.79
N ARG A 48 4.52 6.40 -5.00
CA ARG A 48 5.51 6.09 -6.03
C ARG A 48 6.31 7.33 -6.43
N THR A 49 5.64 8.42 -6.74
CA THR A 49 6.30 9.68 -7.13
C THR A 49 7.25 10.17 -6.03
N TYR A 50 6.82 10.12 -4.77
CA TYR A 50 7.68 10.53 -3.65
C TYR A 50 8.88 9.60 -3.49
N LEU A 51 8.67 8.28 -3.61
CA LEU A 51 9.74 7.29 -3.52
C LEU A 51 10.78 7.47 -4.63
N ASP A 52 10.33 7.68 -5.87
CA ASP A 52 11.21 7.89 -7.02
C ASP A 52 12.08 9.15 -6.82
N ARG A 53 11.49 10.23 -6.29
CA ARG A 53 12.28 11.42 -5.91
C ARG A 53 13.30 11.13 -4.81
N CYS A 54 12.94 10.35 -3.80
CA CYS A 54 13.90 9.93 -2.76
C CYS A 54 15.03 9.08 -3.34
N MET A 55 14.75 8.23 -4.32
CA MET A 55 15.77 7.41 -4.98
C MET A 55 16.73 8.28 -5.81
N GLU A 56 16.23 9.28 -6.54
CA GLU A 56 17.05 10.26 -7.25
C GLU A 56 18.00 10.96 -6.29
N LEU A 57 17.47 11.52 -5.20
CA LEU A 57 18.25 12.19 -4.16
C LEU A 57 19.30 11.25 -3.53
N GLN A 58 18.96 9.98 -3.34
CA GLN A 58 19.91 9.00 -2.82
C GLN A 58 21.07 8.75 -3.79
N LEU A 59 20.81 8.69 -5.09
CA LEU A 59 21.85 8.54 -6.12
C LEU A 59 22.76 9.77 -6.19
N GLU A 60 22.24 10.95 -5.88
CA GLU A 60 22.99 12.21 -5.79
C GLU A 60 23.69 12.41 -4.43
N GLU A 61 23.58 11.44 -3.50
CA GLU A 61 24.05 11.52 -2.11
C GLU A 61 23.46 12.70 -1.30
N ASN A 62 22.25 13.15 -1.69
CA ASN A 62 21.56 14.33 -1.14
C ASN A 62 20.26 13.98 -0.39
N LEU A 63 19.97 12.69 -0.14
CA LEU A 63 18.75 12.30 0.57
C LEU A 63 18.85 12.68 2.05
N GLY A 64 18.01 13.60 2.49
CA GLY A 64 17.87 13.97 3.90
C GLY A 64 17.26 12.85 4.75
N VAL A 65 17.65 12.79 6.02
CA VAL A 65 17.12 11.79 6.99
C VAL A 65 15.61 11.94 7.15
N ASP A 66 15.09 13.15 7.16
CA ASP A 66 13.67 13.48 7.25
C ASP A 66 12.89 12.94 6.04
N ALA A 67 13.41 13.13 4.82
CA ALA A 67 12.79 12.63 3.59
C ALA A 67 12.79 11.10 3.55
N ALA A 68 13.89 10.46 3.95
CA ALA A 68 13.98 9.00 4.06
C ALA A 68 12.98 8.46 5.11
N ALA A 69 12.90 9.11 6.27
CA ALA A 69 11.95 8.76 7.34
C ALA A 69 10.49 8.94 6.88
N ALA A 70 10.20 10.03 6.16
CA ALA A 70 8.87 10.28 5.60
C ALA A 70 8.47 9.21 4.57
N ALA A 71 9.39 8.82 3.68
CA ALA A 71 9.17 7.73 2.73
C ALA A 71 8.84 6.42 3.44
N LYS A 72 9.66 6.01 4.43
CA LYS A 72 9.44 4.77 5.20
C LYS A 72 8.10 4.79 5.91
N TYR A 73 7.80 5.85 6.65
CA TYR A 73 6.57 5.99 7.42
C TYR A 73 5.33 5.98 6.51
N LYS A 74 5.29 6.89 5.52
CA LYS A 74 4.09 7.09 4.70
C LYS A 74 3.81 5.89 3.79
N ILE A 75 4.85 5.29 3.17
CA ILE A 75 4.68 4.17 2.24
C ILE A 75 4.27 2.89 2.98
N SER A 76 4.76 2.65 4.21
CA SER A 76 4.31 1.52 5.01
C SER A 76 2.87 1.67 5.51
N ASP A 77 2.42 2.88 5.83
CA ASP A 77 1.02 3.18 6.18
C ASP A 77 0.10 3.03 4.96
N MET A 78 0.52 3.53 3.79
CA MET A 78 -0.20 3.35 2.52
C MET A 78 -0.36 1.85 2.19
N PHE A 79 0.71 1.06 2.30
CA PHE A 79 0.63 -0.38 2.04
C PHE A 79 -0.35 -1.07 2.99
N SER A 80 -0.36 -0.69 4.27
CA SER A 80 -1.31 -1.23 5.25
C SER A 80 -2.77 -0.94 4.84
N LYS A 81 -3.05 0.28 4.39
CA LYS A 81 -4.37 0.66 3.89
C LYS A 81 -4.74 -0.12 2.62
N VAL A 82 -3.80 -0.25 1.68
CA VAL A 82 -4.04 -0.97 0.42
C VAL A 82 -4.39 -2.44 0.66
N VAL A 83 -3.62 -3.15 1.49
CA VAL A 83 -3.91 -4.57 1.74
C VAL A 83 -5.20 -4.78 2.50
N ASP A 84 -5.56 -3.89 3.42
CA ASP A 84 -6.82 -3.94 4.17
C ASP A 84 -8.03 -3.76 3.24
N ASP A 85 -8.04 -2.70 2.46
CA ASP A 85 -9.11 -2.41 1.50
C ASP A 85 -9.20 -3.50 0.39
N CYS A 86 -8.05 -3.98 -0.10
CA CYS A 86 -7.99 -5.06 -1.08
C CYS A 86 -8.53 -6.37 -0.52
N LEU A 87 -8.16 -6.74 0.72
CA LEU A 87 -8.68 -7.92 1.40
C LEU A 87 -10.20 -7.84 1.55
N GLN A 88 -10.73 -6.68 1.93
CA GLN A 88 -12.17 -6.45 2.03
C GLN A 88 -12.89 -6.70 0.70
N LEU A 89 -12.29 -6.30 -0.43
CA LEU A 89 -12.85 -6.54 -1.78
C LEU A 89 -12.85 -8.03 -2.17
N HIS A 90 -12.02 -8.87 -1.56
CA HIS A 90 -12.04 -10.32 -1.75
C HIS A 90 -13.14 -11.02 -0.92
N GLY A 91 -13.72 -10.33 0.08
CA GLY A 91 -14.70 -10.93 0.98
C GLY A 91 -14.14 -12.14 1.71
N GLY A 92 -14.90 -13.21 1.86
CA GLY A 92 -14.46 -14.43 2.56
C GLY A 92 -13.18 -15.06 2.00
N TYR A 93 -12.93 -14.95 0.71
CA TYR A 93 -11.68 -15.42 0.09
C TYR A 93 -10.45 -14.61 0.53
N GLY A 94 -10.61 -13.34 0.93
CA GLY A 94 -9.55 -12.54 1.51
C GLY A 94 -9.04 -13.05 2.86
N TYR A 95 -9.80 -13.86 3.55
CA TYR A 95 -9.41 -14.47 4.83
C TYR A 95 -8.73 -15.85 4.68
N MET A 96 -8.64 -16.37 3.47
CA MET A 96 -8.06 -17.69 3.17
C MET A 96 -6.59 -17.54 2.76
N LEU A 97 -5.67 -18.25 3.44
CA LEU A 97 -4.22 -18.16 3.20
C LEU A 97 -3.77 -18.64 1.82
N GLU A 98 -4.62 -19.37 1.11
CA GLU A 98 -4.41 -19.74 -0.29
C GLU A 98 -4.38 -18.52 -1.21
N TYR A 99 -5.10 -17.45 -0.84
CA TYR A 99 -5.10 -16.20 -1.60
C TYR A 99 -3.92 -15.32 -1.20
N PRO A 100 -3.17 -14.77 -2.18
CA PRO A 100 -2.00 -13.94 -1.91
C PRO A 100 -2.31 -12.73 -1.01
N ILE A 101 -3.53 -12.17 -1.12
CA ILE A 101 -3.92 -10.98 -0.34
C ILE A 101 -3.96 -11.27 1.17
N ALA A 102 -4.37 -12.46 1.59
CA ALA A 102 -4.39 -12.85 3.00
C ALA A 102 -2.96 -12.85 3.59
N ARG A 103 -2.01 -13.42 2.84
CA ARG A 103 -0.59 -13.42 3.24
C ARG A 103 0.00 -12.02 3.23
N ALA A 104 -0.27 -11.23 2.20
CA ALA A 104 0.18 -9.85 2.11
C ALA A 104 -0.32 -9.00 3.29
N TYR A 105 -1.55 -9.22 3.75
CA TYR A 105 -2.13 -8.55 4.91
C TYR A 105 -1.34 -8.86 6.19
N ILE A 106 -1.04 -10.15 6.43
CA ILE A 106 -0.27 -10.59 7.61
C ILE A 106 1.16 -10.06 7.56
N ASP A 107 1.85 -10.26 6.46
CA ASP A 107 3.27 -9.91 6.29
C ASP A 107 3.49 -8.39 6.35
N ASN A 108 2.53 -7.63 5.81
CA ASN A 108 2.63 -6.17 5.84
C ASN A 108 2.67 -5.60 7.26
N ARG A 109 2.05 -6.25 8.25
CA ARG A 109 1.96 -5.67 9.61
C ARG A 109 3.33 -5.35 10.21
N ALA A 110 4.35 -6.13 9.89
CA ALA A 110 5.72 -5.93 10.38
C ALA A 110 6.40 -4.68 9.79
N ASN A 111 6.00 -4.22 8.60
CA ASN A 111 6.64 -3.09 7.90
C ASN A 111 6.58 -1.76 8.69
N ARG A 112 5.60 -1.60 9.57
CA ARG A 112 5.45 -0.42 10.42
C ARG A 112 6.27 -0.50 11.72
N ILE A 113 6.92 -1.66 11.97
CA ILE A 113 7.62 -1.95 13.23
C ILE A 113 9.14 -2.05 13.02
N TYR A 114 9.58 -2.86 12.06
CA TYR A 114 11.01 -3.08 11.85
C TYR A 114 11.69 -1.91 11.14
N ALA A 115 13.02 -1.92 11.17
CA ALA A 115 13.89 -0.87 10.61
C ALA A 115 13.54 0.54 11.15
N GLY A 116 13.13 0.61 12.40
CA GLY A 116 12.59 1.80 13.06
C GLY A 116 11.07 1.88 12.90
N THR A 117 10.37 1.98 14.03
CA THR A 117 8.90 2.09 14.01
C THR A 117 8.47 3.38 13.33
N ASN A 118 7.21 3.43 12.86
CA ASN A 118 6.69 4.66 12.25
C ASN A 118 6.67 5.84 13.23
N GLU A 119 6.57 5.59 14.54
CA GLU A 119 6.71 6.60 15.59
C GLU A 119 8.12 7.18 15.63
N ILE A 120 9.17 6.33 15.52
CA ILE A 120 10.57 6.79 15.43
C ILE A 120 10.80 7.57 14.14
N MET A 121 10.20 7.19 13.03
CA MET A 121 10.29 7.96 11.78
C MET A 121 9.69 9.35 11.93
N LYS A 122 8.54 9.47 12.60
CA LYS A 122 7.91 10.77 12.91
C LYS A 122 8.79 11.62 13.84
N GLU A 123 9.44 11.00 14.83
CA GLU A 123 10.40 11.69 15.69
C GLU A 123 11.59 12.25 14.88
N LEU A 124 12.15 11.48 13.94
CA LEU A 124 13.23 11.96 13.07
C LEU A 124 12.80 13.15 12.22
N ILE A 125 11.58 13.12 11.67
CA ILE A 125 11.02 14.24 10.90
C ILE A 125 10.86 15.47 11.81
N SER A 126 10.32 15.30 13.02
CA SER A 126 10.04 16.41 13.92
C SER A 126 11.28 17.19 14.34
N ARG A 127 12.45 16.57 14.33
CA ARG A 127 13.76 17.23 14.64
C ARG A 127 14.21 18.23 13.57
N THR A 128 13.55 18.24 12.42
CA THR A 128 13.88 19.17 11.31
C THR A 128 12.88 20.33 11.21
N LEU A 129 11.89 20.36 12.08
CA LEU A 129 10.89 21.43 12.18
C LEU A 129 11.33 22.52 13.16
#